data_51e2237a9f90d99af98313bb62cb5df8
#
_entry.id   51e2237a9f90d99af98313bb62cb5df8
#
_cell.length_a   1.000
_cell.length_b   1.000
_cell.length_c   1.000
_cell.angle_alpha   90.00
_cell.angle_beta   90.00
_cell.angle_gamma   90.00
#
_symmetry.space_group_name_H-M   'P 1'
#
loop_
_entity.id
_entity.type
_entity.pdbx_description
1 polymer ?
#
loop_
_entity_poly.entity_id
_entity_poly.type
_entity_poly.pdbx_seq_one_letter_code
_entity_poly.pdbx_strand_id
1 'polypeptide(L)'
;LTMNADTPTPNPLARIRQDVQSMHAYAVQDSAGLLKMDAMENPHRLPASLQTELGQRLGQVAVNRYPGARIDELRAALHAHAAPPAGWSLMLGNGSDELISLLAMACDVPGASILAPLPGFVMYAMSARLQGLAFHGVPLTADFELDEAAMLAAIDQHCPAILYLAYPNNPTGTLWDAGTITR
;
A
#
# COMPACT_ATOMS: atom_id res chain seq x y z
N LEU A 1 55.30 7.24 12.24
CA LEU A 1 54.06 7.72 11.62
C LEU A 1 52.96 7.57 12.68
N THR A 2 52.75 8.62 13.47
CA THR A 2 51.64 8.72 14.44
C THR A 2 50.35 8.91 13.67
N MET A 3 49.46 7.92 13.71
CA MET A 3 48.09 8.04 13.22
C MET A 3 47.34 9.02 14.11
N ASN A 4 46.90 10.16 13.54
CA ASN A 4 46.04 11.10 14.22
C ASN A 4 44.70 10.43 14.56
N ALA A 5 44.43 10.28 15.87
CA ALA A 5 43.30 9.55 16.43
C ALA A 5 41.99 10.37 16.51
N ASP A 6 41.87 11.50 15.80
CA ASP A 6 40.75 12.44 15.96
C ASP A 6 39.95 12.75 14.68
N THR A 7 39.87 11.82 13.73
CA THR A 7 38.89 11.99 12.69
C THR A 7 37.57 11.37 13.16
N PRO A 8 36.51 12.15 13.45
CA PRO A 8 35.26 11.59 13.91
C PRO A 8 34.73 10.63 12.85
N THR A 9 34.45 9.41 13.27
CA THR A 9 33.83 8.41 12.38
C THR A 9 32.54 8.99 11.82
N PRO A 10 32.38 9.11 10.51
CA PRO A 10 31.18 9.72 9.93
C PRO A 10 29.96 8.92 10.40
N ASN A 11 28.95 9.62 10.93
CA ASN A 11 27.67 8.97 11.27
C ASN A 11 27.07 8.32 10.01
N PRO A 12 26.96 6.99 9.93
CA PRO A 12 26.46 6.31 8.75
C PRO A 12 25.00 6.71 8.41
N LEU A 13 24.23 7.16 9.41
CA LEU A 13 22.85 7.62 9.23
C LEU A 13 22.74 9.02 8.64
N ALA A 14 23.84 9.80 8.57
CA ALA A 14 23.81 11.17 8.06
C ALA A 14 23.38 11.26 6.57
N ARG A 15 23.43 10.16 5.84
CA ARG A 15 22.98 10.07 4.43
C ARG A 15 21.53 9.67 4.27
N ILE A 16 20.85 9.31 5.37
CA ILE A 16 19.42 8.99 5.36
C ILE A 16 18.65 10.29 5.66
N ARG A 17 17.61 10.56 4.90
CA ARG A 17 16.74 11.71 5.13
C ARG A 17 16.25 11.72 6.58
N GLN A 18 16.29 12.90 7.21
CA GLN A 18 15.96 13.04 8.64
C GLN A 18 14.48 12.73 8.93
N ASP A 19 13.58 13.10 8.01
CA ASP A 19 12.15 12.76 8.11
C ASP A 19 11.92 11.25 8.05
N VAL A 20 12.70 10.51 7.24
CA VAL A 20 12.65 9.03 7.19
C VAL A 20 13.20 8.42 8.47
N GLN A 21 14.29 8.98 9.03
CA GLN A 21 14.83 8.50 10.32
C GLN A 21 13.82 8.63 11.48
N SER A 22 12.90 9.59 11.40
CA SER A 22 11.85 9.80 12.39
C SER A 22 10.61 8.94 12.18
N MET A 23 10.52 8.17 11.10
CA MET A 23 9.39 7.28 10.84
C MET A 23 9.47 6.03 11.72
N HIS A 24 8.32 5.51 12.07
CA HIS A 24 8.19 4.24 12.76
C HIS A 24 7.67 3.20 11.77
N ALA A 25 8.20 1.98 11.85
CA ALA A 25 7.68 0.87 11.08
C ALA A 25 6.23 0.58 11.48
N TYR A 26 5.41 0.21 10.49
CA TYR A 26 4.10 -0.33 10.78
C TYR A 26 4.25 -1.63 11.58
N ALA A 27 3.66 -1.70 12.75
CA ALA A 27 3.70 -2.87 13.62
C ALA A 27 2.29 -3.46 13.76
N VAL A 28 2.13 -4.71 13.33
CA VAL A 28 0.92 -5.48 13.62
C VAL A 28 0.96 -5.87 15.09
N GLN A 29 -0.13 -5.60 15.82
CA GLN A 29 -0.23 -5.92 17.24
C GLN A 29 -0.25 -7.43 17.45
N ASP A 30 0.41 -7.90 18.54
CA ASP A 30 0.29 -9.29 18.96
C ASP A 30 -1.13 -9.54 19.47
N SER A 31 -1.80 -10.50 18.85
CA SER A 31 -3.17 -10.90 19.18
C SER A 31 -3.24 -12.30 19.80
N ALA A 32 -2.13 -12.83 20.32
CA ALA A 32 -2.11 -14.15 20.96
C ALA A 32 -3.15 -14.24 22.09
N GLY A 33 -4.07 -15.17 21.99
CA GLY A 33 -5.18 -15.37 22.95
C GLY A 33 -6.33 -14.37 22.82
N LEU A 34 -6.32 -13.47 21.84
CA LEU A 34 -7.39 -12.53 21.57
C LEU A 34 -8.14 -12.89 20.28
N LEU A 35 -9.36 -12.37 20.15
CA LEU A 35 -10.06 -12.39 18.86
C LEU A 35 -9.47 -11.32 17.96
N LYS A 36 -8.74 -11.74 16.90
CA LYS A 36 -8.08 -10.84 15.96
C LYS A 36 -9.11 -10.19 15.03
N MET A 37 -9.27 -8.88 15.16
CA MET A 37 -10.20 -8.09 14.36
C MET A 37 -9.51 -6.85 13.73
N ASP A 38 -8.18 -6.81 13.79
CA ASP A 38 -7.33 -5.80 13.16
C ASP A 38 -6.71 -6.32 11.85
N ALA A 39 -6.01 -5.47 11.13
CA ALA A 39 -5.21 -5.78 9.94
C ALA A 39 -5.97 -6.47 8.78
N MET A 40 -7.29 -6.57 8.83
CA MET A 40 -8.17 -7.13 7.77
C MET A 40 -7.75 -8.52 7.27
N GLU A 41 -7.22 -9.38 8.14
CA GLU A 41 -6.81 -10.73 7.78
C GLU A 41 -8.03 -11.66 7.63
N ASN A 42 -7.92 -12.60 6.68
CA ASN A 42 -8.93 -13.65 6.53
C ASN A 42 -8.84 -14.64 7.71
N PRO A 43 -9.89 -14.78 8.54
CA PRO A 43 -9.86 -15.69 9.69
C PRO A 43 -9.93 -17.18 9.29
N HIS A 44 -10.30 -17.49 8.06
CA HIS A 44 -10.46 -18.85 7.59
C HIS A 44 -9.18 -19.42 7.01
N ARG A 45 -8.77 -20.59 7.50
CA ARG A 45 -7.66 -21.35 6.93
C ARG A 45 -8.11 -22.05 5.65
N LEU A 46 -7.15 -22.31 4.76
CA LEU A 46 -7.39 -23.19 3.62
C LEU A 46 -7.83 -24.58 4.11
N PRO A 47 -8.74 -25.27 3.40
CA PRO A 47 -9.04 -26.68 3.65
C PRO A 47 -7.76 -27.54 3.65
N ALA A 48 -7.72 -28.59 4.47
CA ALA A 48 -6.53 -29.42 4.65
C ALA A 48 -6.00 -30.02 3.32
N SER A 49 -6.90 -30.41 2.41
CA SER A 49 -6.54 -30.91 1.08
C SER A 49 -5.79 -29.86 0.25
N LEU A 50 -6.27 -28.61 0.27
CA LEU A 50 -5.61 -27.50 -0.44
C LEU A 50 -4.28 -27.12 0.21
N GLN A 51 -4.16 -27.19 1.54
CA GLN A 51 -2.88 -26.96 2.22
C GLN A 51 -1.84 -27.99 1.78
N THR A 52 -2.23 -29.26 1.70
CA THR A 52 -1.34 -30.35 1.25
C THR A 52 -0.93 -30.15 -0.20
N GLU A 53 -1.86 -29.87 -1.09
CA GLU A 53 -1.58 -29.63 -2.51
C GLU A 53 -0.66 -28.40 -2.69
N LEU A 54 -0.94 -27.30 -2.01
CA LEU A 54 -0.12 -26.09 -2.04
C LEU A 54 1.31 -26.39 -1.59
N GLY A 55 1.47 -27.14 -0.48
CA GLY A 55 2.79 -27.54 0.01
C GLY A 55 3.58 -28.38 -1.00
N GLN A 56 2.93 -29.33 -1.66
CA GLN A 56 3.55 -30.15 -2.73
C GLN A 56 3.97 -29.29 -3.94
N ARG A 57 3.11 -28.38 -4.39
CA ARG A 57 3.42 -27.47 -5.51
C ARG A 57 4.55 -26.52 -5.16
N LEU A 58 4.54 -25.92 -3.97
CA LEU A 58 5.60 -25.02 -3.50
C LEU A 58 6.95 -25.74 -3.39
N GLY A 59 6.96 -26.98 -2.93
CA GLY A 59 8.18 -27.80 -2.87
C GLY A 59 8.85 -28.06 -4.23
N GLN A 60 8.12 -27.89 -5.31
CA GLN A 60 8.63 -28.05 -6.69
C GLN A 60 9.08 -26.73 -7.32
N VAL A 61 8.86 -25.60 -6.64
CA VAL A 61 9.24 -24.29 -7.18
C VAL A 61 10.76 -24.10 -7.03
N ALA A 62 11.42 -23.78 -8.14
CA ALA A 62 12.84 -23.43 -8.15
C ALA A 62 13.04 -22.02 -7.58
N VAL A 63 12.97 -21.86 -6.25
CA VAL A 63 13.07 -20.57 -5.53
C VAL A 63 14.40 -19.85 -5.76
N ASN A 64 15.41 -20.55 -6.28
CA ASN A 64 16.73 -20.01 -6.65
C ASN A 64 16.77 -19.47 -8.10
N ARG A 65 15.65 -19.40 -8.77
CA ARG A 65 15.52 -18.92 -10.16
C ARG A 65 14.52 -17.77 -10.26
N TYR A 66 14.70 -16.93 -11.24
CA TYR A 66 13.67 -15.96 -11.62
C TYR A 66 12.41 -16.69 -12.10
N PRO A 67 11.20 -16.16 -11.82
CA PRO A 67 9.94 -16.85 -12.14
C PRO A 67 9.68 -17.05 -13.64
N GLY A 68 10.34 -16.28 -14.53
CA GLY A 68 10.23 -16.42 -15.98
C GLY A 68 8.79 -16.33 -16.50
N ALA A 69 8.45 -17.19 -17.47
CA ALA A 69 7.12 -17.22 -18.08
C ALA A 69 5.97 -17.58 -17.12
N ARG A 70 6.25 -18.09 -15.92
CA ARG A 70 5.21 -18.42 -14.92
C ARG A 70 4.47 -17.17 -14.41
N ILE A 71 5.08 -15.99 -14.52
CA ILE A 71 4.38 -14.72 -14.22
C ILE A 71 3.23 -14.51 -15.22
N ASP A 72 3.42 -14.85 -16.48
CA ASP A 72 2.39 -14.67 -17.49
C ASP A 72 1.22 -15.65 -17.29
N GLU A 73 1.52 -16.90 -16.87
CA GLU A 73 0.51 -17.86 -16.46
C GLU A 73 -0.32 -17.35 -15.27
N LEU A 74 0.35 -16.82 -14.24
CA LEU A 74 -0.30 -16.24 -13.07
C LEU A 74 -1.15 -15.02 -13.47
N ARG A 75 -0.61 -14.13 -14.30
CA ARG A 75 -1.34 -12.95 -14.78
C ARG A 75 -2.59 -13.36 -15.57
N ALA A 76 -2.49 -14.35 -16.43
CA ALA A 76 -3.63 -14.88 -17.19
C ALA A 76 -4.71 -15.47 -16.27
N ALA A 77 -4.30 -16.25 -15.26
CA ALA A 77 -5.23 -16.84 -14.29
C ALA A 77 -5.94 -15.77 -13.45
N LEU A 78 -5.21 -14.76 -12.98
CA LEU A 78 -5.77 -13.65 -12.23
C LEU A 78 -6.68 -12.77 -13.12
N HIS A 79 -6.30 -12.54 -14.37
CA HIS A 79 -7.11 -11.80 -15.33
C HIS A 79 -8.44 -12.52 -15.59
N ALA A 80 -8.42 -13.83 -15.76
CA ALA A 80 -9.63 -14.63 -15.92
C ALA A 80 -10.52 -14.60 -14.67
N HIS A 81 -9.91 -14.60 -13.47
CA HIS A 81 -10.64 -14.53 -12.20
C HIS A 81 -11.24 -13.13 -11.94
N ALA A 82 -10.47 -12.08 -12.15
CA ALA A 82 -10.90 -10.70 -11.91
C ALA A 82 -11.84 -10.16 -12.99
N ALA A 83 -11.82 -10.77 -14.18
CA ALA A 83 -12.62 -10.39 -15.35
C ALA A 83 -12.64 -8.88 -15.63
N PRO A 84 -11.48 -8.20 -15.72
CA PRO A 84 -11.44 -6.77 -15.98
C PRO A 84 -12.03 -6.45 -17.36
N PRO A 85 -12.49 -5.21 -17.61
CA PRO A 85 -13.00 -4.80 -18.91
C PRO A 85 -11.98 -5.03 -20.03
N ALA A 86 -12.47 -5.23 -21.25
CA ALA A 86 -11.61 -5.44 -22.43
C ALA A 86 -10.64 -4.26 -22.61
N GLY A 87 -9.37 -4.57 -22.91
CA GLY A 87 -8.30 -3.57 -23.08
C GLY A 87 -7.56 -3.21 -21.78
N TRP A 88 -7.99 -3.72 -20.64
CA TRP A 88 -7.28 -3.54 -19.36
C TRP A 88 -6.31 -4.70 -19.08
N SER A 89 -5.24 -4.40 -18.40
CA SER A 89 -4.24 -5.40 -17.98
C SER A 89 -4.01 -5.33 -16.46
N LEU A 90 -3.35 -6.37 -15.93
CA LEU A 90 -3.04 -6.46 -14.50
C LEU A 90 -1.56 -6.17 -14.26
N MET A 91 -1.29 -5.33 -13.26
CA MET A 91 0.02 -5.18 -12.64
C MET A 91 0.06 -6.02 -11.37
N LEU A 92 1.13 -6.79 -11.20
CA LEU A 92 1.35 -7.67 -10.05
C LEU A 92 2.41 -7.10 -9.13
N GLY A 93 2.24 -7.28 -7.82
CA GLY A 93 3.20 -6.88 -6.80
C GLY A 93 3.12 -7.79 -5.57
N ASN A 94 4.04 -7.61 -4.62
CA ASN A 94 4.04 -8.30 -3.35
C ASN A 94 3.07 -7.62 -2.37
N GLY A 95 1.78 -7.73 -2.67
CA GLY A 95 0.70 -7.06 -1.95
C GLY A 95 0.46 -5.63 -2.45
N SER A 96 -0.56 -5.00 -1.86
CA SER A 96 -0.98 -3.63 -2.21
C SER A 96 0.09 -2.58 -1.86
N ASP A 97 0.86 -2.80 -0.81
CA ASP A 97 1.84 -1.82 -0.31
C ASP A 97 2.96 -1.58 -1.33
N GLU A 98 3.44 -2.64 -2.02
CA GLU A 98 4.38 -2.49 -3.11
C GLU A 98 3.76 -1.71 -4.27
N LEU A 99 2.52 -2.03 -4.66
CA LEU A 99 1.83 -1.35 -5.75
C LEU A 99 1.58 0.13 -5.44
N ILE A 100 1.17 0.46 -4.21
CA ILE A 100 1.01 1.85 -3.74
C ILE A 100 2.33 2.61 -3.83
N SER A 101 3.43 1.98 -3.40
CA SER A 101 4.77 2.57 -3.46
C SER A 101 5.24 2.77 -4.91
N LEU A 102 4.99 1.80 -5.81
CA LEU A 102 5.31 1.91 -7.22
C LEU A 102 4.52 3.03 -7.91
N LEU A 103 3.23 3.20 -7.57
CA LEU A 103 2.42 4.30 -8.09
C LEU A 103 2.95 5.65 -7.60
N ALA A 104 3.30 5.76 -6.31
CA ALA A 104 3.89 6.98 -5.78
C ALA A 104 5.19 7.35 -6.51
N MET A 105 6.09 6.37 -6.77
CA MET A 105 7.30 6.58 -7.54
C MET A 105 7.03 6.98 -9.00
N ALA A 106 6.04 6.35 -9.64
CA ALA A 106 5.70 6.63 -11.04
C ALA A 106 5.09 8.03 -11.23
N CYS A 107 4.41 8.55 -10.21
CA CYS A 107 3.75 9.86 -10.22
C CYS A 107 4.60 10.97 -9.57
N ASP A 108 5.86 10.70 -9.22
CA ASP A 108 6.76 11.68 -8.60
C ASP A 108 7.30 12.66 -9.66
N VAL A 109 6.50 13.67 -9.92
CA VAL A 109 6.88 14.83 -10.73
C VAL A 109 6.87 16.10 -9.87
N PRO A 110 7.58 17.17 -10.24
CA PRO A 110 7.61 18.39 -9.43
C PRO A 110 6.21 18.91 -9.10
N GLY A 111 5.92 19.05 -7.79
CA GLY A 111 4.63 19.50 -7.28
C GLY A 111 3.56 18.42 -7.16
N ALA A 112 3.85 17.16 -7.49
CA ALA A 112 2.93 16.06 -7.33
C ALA A 112 2.55 15.85 -5.86
N SER A 113 1.32 15.44 -5.63
CA SER A 113 0.79 15.12 -4.31
C SER A 113 -0.15 13.91 -4.35
N ILE A 114 -0.41 13.36 -3.16
CA ILE A 114 -1.37 12.28 -2.95
C ILE A 114 -2.47 12.81 -2.03
N LEU A 115 -3.72 12.50 -2.37
CA LEU A 115 -4.90 12.85 -1.58
C LEU A 115 -5.65 11.60 -1.17
N ALA A 116 -6.13 11.54 0.06
CA ALA A 116 -6.99 10.46 0.55
C ALA A 116 -7.88 10.94 1.73
N PRO A 117 -9.03 10.30 1.96
CA PRO A 117 -9.83 10.56 3.15
C PRO A 117 -9.14 10.04 4.43
N LEU A 118 -9.44 10.67 5.58
CA LEU A 118 -8.94 10.31 6.91
C LEU A 118 -10.11 10.10 7.91
N PRO A 119 -10.08 9.04 8.74
CA PRO A 119 -9.07 7.99 8.76
C PRO A 119 -9.09 7.11 7.51
N GLY A 120 -7.90 6.75 7.02
CA GLY A 120 -7.71 5.94 5.82
C GLY A 120 -6.53 4.99 5.97
N PHE A 121 -6.25 4.21 4.93
CA PHE A 121 -5.14 3.25 4.96
C PHE A 121 -3.80 3.97 5.10
N VAL A 122 -3.07 3.63 6.15
CA VAL A 122 -1.84 4.33 6.57
C VAL A 122 -0.75 4.36 5.48
N MET A 123 -0.73 3.36 4.60
CA MET A 123 0.29 3.26 3.55
C MET A 123 0.20 4.36 2.50
N TYR A 124 -0.95 5.00 2.33
CA TYR A 124 -1.06 6.14 1.40
C TYR A 124 -0.18 7.31 1.83
N ALA A 125 -0.33 7.73 3.09
CA ALA A 125 0.49 8.81 3.67
C ALA A 125 1.95 8.39 3.82
N MET A 126 2.20 7.14 4.22
CA MET A 126 3.55 6.61 4.41
C MET A 126 4.33 6.56 3.10
N SER A 127 3.73 6.05 2.02
CA SER A 127 4.36 5.99 0.70
C SER A 127 4.60 7.37 0.11
N ALA A 128 3.65 8.31 0.27
CA ALA A 128 3.85 9.70 -0.10
C ALA A 128 5.09 10.28 0.61
N ARG A 129 5.17 10.14 1.92
CA ARG A 129 6.29 10.65 2.73
C ARG A 129 7.63 10.00 2.33
N LEU A 130 7.66 8.69 2.13
CA LEU A 130 8.87 7.97 1.72
C LEU A 130 9.38 8.46 0.36
N GLN A 131 8.48 8.74 -0.58
CA GLN A 131 8.82 9.25 -1.90
C GLN A 131 9.12 10.76 -1.89
N GLY A 132 8.74 11.48 -0.83
CA GLY A 132 8.90 12.94 -0.73
C GLY A 132 7.75 13.74 -1.35
N LEU A 133 6.64 13.07 -1.66
CA LEU A 133 5.41 13.71 -2.14
C LEU A 133 4.64 14.37 -1.00
N ALA A 134 3.94 15.45 -1.29
CA ALA A 134 2.96 16.02 -0.36
C ALA A 134 1.79 15.04 -0.21
N PHE A 135 1.26 14.97 1.02
CA PHE A 135 0.05 14.19 1.31
C PHE A 135 -1.03 15.11 1.87
N HIS A 136 -2.22 15.06 1.29
CA HIS A 136 -3.39 15.81 1.70
C HIS A 136 -4.46 14.86 2.21
N GLY A 137 -4.75 14.94 3.50
CA GLY A 137 -5.80 14.15 4.13
C GLY A 137 -7.08 14.97 4.29
N VAL A 138 -8.23 14.46 3.83
CA VAL A 138 -9.53 15.08 4.01
C VAL A 138 -10.30 14.30 5.08
N PRO A 139 -10.72 14.93 6.19
CA PRO A 139 -11.47 14.23 7.22
C PRO A 139 -12.78 13.66 6.68
N LEU A 140 -13.10 12.42 7.08
CA LEU A 140 -14.44 11.86 6.93
C LEU A 140 -15.42 12.57 7.86
N THR A 141 -16.72 12.43 7.59
CA THR A 141 -17.78 12.89 8.52
C THR A 141 -17.73 12.12 9.85
N ALA A 142 -18.52 12.56 10.83
CA ALA A 142 -18.63 11.86 12.13
C ALA A 142 -19.12 10.42 12.00
N ASP A 143 -19.86 10.10 10.94
CA ASP A 143 -20.38 8.76 10.64
C ASP A 143 -19.46 7.98 9.69
N PHE A 144 -18.24 8.46 9.47
CA PHE A 144 -17.24 7.91 8.56
C PHE A 144 -17.65 7.87 7.08
N GLU A 145 -18.59 8.72 6.68
CA GLU A 145 -18.93 8.93 5.28
C GLU A 145 -17.97 9.94 4.63
N LEU A 146 -17.85 9.92 3.29
CA LEU A 146 -17.10 10.93 2.56
C LEU A 146 -17.78 12.30 2.71
N ASP A 147 -17.01 13.31 3.09
CA ASP A 147 -17.42 14.70 2.91
C ASP A 147 -17.15 15.07 1.44
N GLU A 148 -18.16 14.87 0.60
CA GLU A 148 -18.05 15.10 -0.84
C GLU A 148 -17.60 16.52 -1.17
N ALA A 149 -18.17 17.52 -0.50
CA ALA A 149 -17.83 18.91 -0.75
C ALA A 149 -16.37 19.21 -0.40
N ALA A 150 -15.91 18.70 0.75
CA ALA A 150 -14.51 18.85 1.17
C ALA A 150 -13.54 18.09 0.27
N MET A 151 -13.92 16.89 -0.19
CA MET A 151 -13.11 16.11 -1.14
C MET A 151 -12.96 16.82 -2.48
N LEU A 152 -14.04 17.28 -3.08
CA LEU A 152 -13.99 18.01 -4.35
C LEU A 152 -13.20 19.30 -4.23
N ALA A 153 -13.40 20.07 -3.14
CA ALA A 153 -12.62 21.28 -2.88
C ALA A 153 -11.11 20.99 -2.74
N ALA A 154 -10.74 19.90 -2.08
CA ALA A 154 -9.34 19.50 -1.94
C ALA A 154 -8.75 19.03 -3.27
N ILE A 155 -9.50 18.33 -4.10
CA ILE A 155 -9.07 17.93 -5.46
C ILE A 155 -8.79 19.19 -6.30
N ASP A 156 -9.72 20.16 -6.31
CA ASP A 156 -9.55 21.40 -7.06
C ASP A 156 -8.36 22.23 -6.55
N GLN A 157 -8.20 22.30 -5.22
CA GLN A 157 -7.12 23.08 -4.61
C GLN A 157 -5.74 22.49 -4.84
N HIS A 158 -5.60 21.17 -4.74
CA HIS A 158 -4.29 20.52 -4.72
C HIS A 158 -3.94 19.83 -6.03
N CYS A 159 -4.88 19.59 -6.92
CA CYS A 159 -4.69 18.86 -8.18
C CYS A 159 -3.83 17.61 -7.98
N PRO A 160 -4.21 16.68 -7.08
CA PRO A 160 -3.35 15.57 -6.71
C PRO A 160 -3.03 14.67 -7.90
N ALA A 161 -1.80 14.15 -7.95
CA ALA A 161 -1.42 13.16 -8.96
C ALA A 161 -2.09 11.82 -8.71
N ILE A 162 -2.39 11.50 -7.45
CA ILE A 162 -3.09 10.28 -7.05
C ILE A 162 -4.16 10.63 -6.02
N LEU A 163 -5.38 10.12 -6.26
CA LEU A 163 -6.45 10.07 -5.28
C LEU A 163 -6.68 8.60 -4.88
N TYR A 164 -6.54 8.30 -3.59
CA TYR A 164 -6.86 6.98 -3.06
C TYR A 164 -8.19 6.96 -2.34
N LEU A 165 -9.06 6.05 -2.75
CA LEU A 165 -10.32 5.72 -2.10
C LEU A 165 -10.34 4.21 -1.81
N ALA A 166 -10.18 3.81 -0.54
CA ALA A 166 -10.36 2.42 -0.16
C ALA A 166 -11.86 2.11 -0.12
N TYR A 167 -12.31 1.08 -0.84
CA TYR A 167 -13.73 0.78 -0.97
C TYR A 167 -14.00 -0.72 -0.85
N PRO A 168 -14.57 -1.17 0.29
CA PRO A 168 -14.92 -0.43 1.51
C PRO A 168 -13.73 0.28 2.16
N ASN A 169 -14.00 1.37 2.93
CA ASN A 169 -12.91 2.13 3.55
C ASN A 169 -12.13 1.30 4.57
N ASN A 170 -10.83 1.44 4.56
CA ASN A 170 -9.94 0.93 5.59
C ASN A 170 -9.42 2.12 6.43
N PRO A 171 -9.62 2.19 7.78
CA PRO A 171 -9.99 1.06 8.67
C PRO A 171 -11.48 1.01 9.07
N THR A 172 -12.35 1.93 8.63
CA THR A 172 -13.71 2.08 9.16
C THR A 172 -14.68 0.99 8.71
N GLY A 173 -14.38 0.31 7.58
CA GLY A 173 -15.27 -0.69 6.98
C GLY A 173 -16.50 -0.09 6.28
N THR A 174 -16.62 1.24 6.23
CA THR A 174 -17.76 1.93 5.61
C THR A 174 -17.78 1.69 4.10
N LEU A 175 -18.91 1.28 3.59
CA LEU A 175 -19.17 1.18 2.16
C LEU A 175 -19.89 2.47 1.73
N TRP A 176 -19.14 3.41 1.18
CA TRP A 176 -19.66 4.70 0.78
C TRP A 176 -20.68 4.60 -0.38
N ASP A 177 -21.49 5.63 -0.56
CA ASP A 177 -22.39 5.70 -1.70
C ASP A 177 -21.64 5.69 -3.04
N ALA A 178 -22.01 4.77 -3.92
CA ALA A 178 -21.36 4.63 -5.23
C ALA A 178 -21.55 5.89 -6.12
N GLY A 179 -22.65 6.61 -5.94
CA GLY A 179 -22.89 7.88 -6.64
C GLY A 179 -21.89 8.95 -6.21
N THR A 180 -21.54 9.02 -4.94
CA THR A 180 -20.50 9.94 -4.43
C THR A 180 -19.11 9.57 -4.98
N ILE A 181 -18.78 8.28 -5.05
CA ILE A 181 -17.49 7.81 -5.61
C ILE A 181 -17.33 8.12 -7.10
N THR A 182 -18.43 8.15 -7.86
CA THR A 182 -18.40 8.37 -9.32
C THR A 182 -18.44 9.82 -9.75
N ARG A 183 -18.74 10.73 -8.86
CA ARG A 183 -18.64 12.20 -9.05
C ARG A 183 -17.23 12.69 -8.89
#